data_36c527d08ce683f747d9de968351810a
#
_entry.id   36c527d08ce683f747d9de968351810a
#
_cell.length_a   1.000
_cell.length_b   1.000
_cell.length_c   1.000
_cell.angle_alpha   90.00
_cell.angle_beta   90.00
_cell.angle_gamma   90.00
#
_symmetry.space_group_name_H-M   'P 1'
#
loop_
_entity.id
_entity.type
_entity.pdbx_description
1 polymer ?
#
loop_
_entity_poly.entity_id
_entity_poly.type
_entity_poly.pdbx_seq_one_letter_code
_entity_poly.pdbx_strand_id
1 'polypeptide(L)'
;MQKEAKMTKAFRLAAILALTSMTLPALAEPIQAVLYKNPECSCCEEYAKYLTQNGFAINIKPTNDLAQISAKAGVPADLEGCHTMFVDGYVVDGLVPVEIVKQLLIERPAIAGVTLKGMPTGAPGMGGAKSGPFVVYAFTKDGKAPVVYATQ
;
A
#
# COMPACT_ATOMS: atom_id res chain seq x y z
N MET A 1 -43.46 13.78 75.95
CA MET A 1 -42.28 12.92 75.98
C MET A 1 -41.97 12.58 74.51
N GLN A 2 -41.08 13.35 73.94
CA GLN A 2 -40.74 13.26 72.54
C GLN A 2 -39.42 12.46 72.44
N LYS A 3 -39.44 11.37 71.69
CA LYS A 3 -38.22 10.65 71.35
C LYS A 3 -37.78 11.10 69.94
N GLU A 4 -36.73 11.84 69.92
CA GLU A 4 -35.99 12.26 68.74
C GLU A 4 -35.48 11.03 67.97
N ALA A 5 -35.98 10.84 66.75
CA ALA A 5 -35.43 9.84 65.82
C ALA A 5 -34.26 10.48 65.09
N LYS A 6 -33.05 10.13 65.46
CA LYS A 6 -31.84 10.51 64.74
C LYS A 6 -31.81 9.80 63.39
N MET A 7 -32.01 10.59 62.35
CA MET A 7 -31.92 10.13 60.96
C MET A 7 -30.45 10.08 60.54
N THR A 8 -29.90 8.90 60.58
CA THR A 8 -28.55 8.63 60.07
C THR A 8 -28.53 8.78 58.55
N LYS A 9 -27.87 9.85 58.12
CA LYS A 9 -27.57 10.04 56.68
C LYS A 9 -26.63 8.98 56.23
N ALA A 10 -27.14 7.96 55.55
CA ALA A 10 -26.35 6.98 54.85
C ALA A 10 -25.64 7.67 53.69
N PHE A 11 -24.35 7.83 53.80
CA PHE A 11 -23.44 8.26 52.73
C PHE A 11 -23.46 7.19 51.64
N ARG A 12 -24.18 7.43 50.57
CA ARG A 12 -24.07 6.61 49.35
C ARG A 12 -22.82 7.05 48.64
N LEU A 13 -21.69 6.39 48.89
CA LEU A 13 -20.52 6.43 48.02
C LEU A 13 -20.91 5.72 46.71
N ALA A 14 -21.25 6.49 45.73
CA ALA A 14 -21.31 6.03 44.33
C ALA A 14 -19.86 5.83 43.86
N ALA A 15 -19.39 4.58 43.91
CA ALA A 15 -18.15 4.18 43.27
C ALA A 15 -18.36 4.24 41.76
N ILE A 16 -17.97 5.34 41.15
CA ILE A 16 -17.87 5.48 39.70
C ILE A 16 -16.67 4.65 39.27
N LEU A 17 -16.96 3.42 38.84
CA LEU A 17 -15.99 2.53 38.21
C LEU A 17 -15.68 3.11 36.84
N ALA A 18 -14.65 3.95 36.75
CA ALA A 18 -14.13 4.45 35.48
C ALA A 18 -13.50 3.26 34.73
N LEU A 19 -14.26 2.62 33.84
CA LEU A 19 -13.73 1.72 32.85
C LEU A 19 -12.85 2.54 31.90
N THR A 20 -11.58 2.67 32.22
CA THR A 20 -10.57 3.11 31.25
C THR A 20 -10.44 2.02 30.21
N SER A 21 -11.16 2.16 29.09
CA SER A 21 -10.98 1.35 27.90
C SER A 21 -9.55 1.56 27.43
N MET A 22 -8.64 0.65 27.77
CA MET A 22 -7.33 0.57 27.14
C MET A 22 -7.56 0.18 25.68
N THR A 23 -7.65 1.17 24.80
CA THR A 23 -7.57 0.95 23.36
C THR A 23 -6.14 0.49 23.06
N LEU A 24 -5.94 -0.81 22.95
CA LEU A 24 -4.72 -1.36 22.37
C LEU A 24 -4.60 -0.78 20.95
N PRO A 25 -3.43 -0.25 20.55
CA PRO A 25 -3.22 0.14 19.18
C PRO A 25 -3.43 -1.11 18.32
N ALA A 26 -4.47 -1.11 17.48
CA ALA A 26 -4.66 -2.13 16.47
C ALA A 26 -3.44 -2.03 15.54
N LEU A 27 -2.56 -3.02 15.58
CA LEU A 27 -1.52 -3.18 14.57
C LEU A 27 -2.27 -3.36 13.25
N ALA A 28 -2.18 -2.38 12.37
CA ALA A 28 -2.79 -2.47 11.05
C ALA A 28 -2.22 -3.72 10.35
N GLU A 29 -3.11 -4.59 9.86
CA GLU A 29 -2.66 -5.75 9.08
C GLU A 29 -1.91 -5.29 7.84
N PRO A 30 -0.81 -5.97 7.47
CA PRO A 30 -0.04 -5.60 6.29
C PRO A 30 -0.87 -5.78 5.02
N ILE A 31 -0.72 -4.85 4.09
CA ILE A 31 -1.41 -4.86 2.80
C ILE A 31 -0.87 -6.02 1.96
N GLN A 32 -1.75 -6.97 1.62
CA GLN A 32 -1.38 -8.16 0.86
C GLN A 32 -1.18 -7.83 -0.62
N ALA A 33 -0.06 -8.28 -1.20
CA ALA A 33 0.21 -8.09 -2.62
C ALA A 33 0.95 -9.31 -3.21
N VAL A 34 0.74 -9.53 -4.51
CA VAL A 34 1.44 -10.56 -5.29
C VAL A 34 2.29 -9.88 -6.36
N LEU A 35 3.58 -10.14 -6.37
CA LEU A 35 4.55 -9.53 -7.27
C LEU A 35 5.15 -10.58 -8.19
N TYR A 36 4.88 -10.47 -9.49
CA TYR A 36 5.47 -11.29 -10.55
C TYR A 36 6.72 -10.61 -11.09
N LYS A 37 7.82 -11.35 -11.17
CA LYS A 37 9.11 -10.84 -11.67
C LYS A 37 9.87 -11.90 -12.46
N ASN A 38 10.79 -11.48 -13.31
CA ASN A 38 11.76 -12.42 -13.89
C ASN A 38 12.63 -13.02 -12.78
N PRO A 39 13.04 -14.30 -12.87
CA PRO A 39 13.80 -14.97 -11.82
C PRO A 39 15.05 -14.21 -11.38
N GLU A 40 15.79 -13.65 -12.34
CA GLU A 40 17.07 -12.94 -12.10
C GLU A 40 16.92 -11.45 -11.74
N CYS A 41 15.69 -10.94 -11.54
CA CYS A 41 15.47 -9.52 -11.24
C CYS A 41 15.78 -9.18 -9.78
N SER A 42 17.00 -8.75 -9.50
CA SER A 42 17.43 -8.36 -8.14
C SER A 42 16.78 -7.07 -7.65
N CYS A 43 16.61 -6.06 -8.53
CA CYS A 43 15.93 -4.80 -8.15
C CYS A 43 14.47 -5.04 -7.74
N CYS A 44 13.80 -6.06 -8.30
CA CYS A 44 12.45 -6.43 -7.91
C CYS A 44 12.40 -7.03 -6.49
N GLU A 45 13.44 -7.75 -6.07
CA GLU A 45 13.57 -8.28 -4.72
C GLU A 45 13.81 -7.16 -3.71
N GLU A 46 14.68 -6.21 -4.04
CA GLU A 46 14.91 -5.03 -3.20
C GLU A 46 13.67 -4.15 -3.10
N TYR A 47 12.90 -4.02 -4.19
CA TYR A 47 11.61 -3.34 -4.17
C TYR A 47 10.59 -4.05 -3.26
N ALA A 48 10.51 -5.38 -3.30
CA ALA A 48 9.64 -6.13 -2.40
C ALA A 48 10.03 -5.93 -0.93
N LYS A 49 11.33 -5.90 -0.61
CA LYS A 49 11.83 -5.57 0.74
C LYS A 49 11.44 -4.15 1.16
N TYR A 50 11.61 -3.17 0.26
CA TYR A 50 11.20 -1.79 0.49
C TYR A 50 9.71 -1.68 0.80
N LEU A 51 8.85 -2.34 0.04
CA LEU A 51 7.41 -2.37 0.31
C LEU A 51 7.08 -3.04 1.65
N THR A 52 7.77 -4.15 1.97
CA THR A 52 7.58 -4.86 3.25
C THR A 52 7.92 -3.97 4.44
N GLN A 53 8.98 -3.18 4.36
CA GLN A 53 9.34 -2.19 5.38
C GLN A 53 8.30 -1.06 5.51
N ASN A 54 7.43 -0.91 4.52
CA ASN A 54 6.40 0.12 4.45
C ASN A 54 4.97 -0.40 4.67
N GLY A 55 4.82 -1.60 5.24
CA GLY A 55 3.53 -2.13 5.68
C GLY A 55 2.84 -3.05 4.67
N PHE A 56 3.57 -3.60 3.70
CA PHE A 56 3.04 -4.59 2.77
C PHE A 56 3.51 -6.01 3.12
N ALA A 57 2.71 -7.01 2.78
CA ALA A 57 3.10 -8.42 2.76
C ALA A 57 3.17 -8.88 1.30
N ILE A 58 4.39 -9.07 0.79
CA ILE A 58 4.62 -9.32 -0.62
C ILE A 58 4.84 -10.82 -0.86
N ASN A 59 3.96 -11.43 -1.66
CA ASN A 59 4.16 -12.78 -2.19
C ASN A 59 4.87 -12.70 -3.55
N ILE A 60 6.16 -12.98 -3.57
CA ILE A 60 6.98 -12.93 -4.79
C ILE A 60 6.75 -14.20 -5.61
N LYS A 61 6.49 -14.02 -6.90
CA LYS A 61 6.28 -15.09 -7.91
C LYS A 61 7.27 -14.94 -9.05
N PRO A 62 8.42 -15.63 -9.02
CA PRO A 62 9.32 -15.67 -10.16
C PRO A 62 8.64 -16.35 -11.36
N THR A 63 8.80 -15.78 -12.55
CA THR A 63 8.20 -16.29 -13.79
C THR A 63 9.00 -15.88 -15.02
N ASN A 64 8.99 -16.71 -16.05
CA ASN A 64 9.51 -16.36 -17.38
C ASN A 64 8.41 -15.75 -18.29
N ASP A 65 7.17 -15.72 -17.83
CA ASP A 65 6.01 -15.25 -18.59
C ASP A 65 5.58 -13.81 -18.19
N LEU A 66 6.52 -13.02 -17.64
CA LEU A 66 6.20 -11.68 -17.11
C LEU A 66 5.52 -10.80 -18.16
N ALA A 67 6.03 -10.76 -19.38
CA ALA A 67 5.45 -9.94 -20.46
C ALA A 67 3.98 -10.30 -20.75
N GLN A 68 3.61 -11.59 -20.68
CA GLN A 68 2.21 -12.01 -20.85
C GLN A 68 1.35 -11.59 -19.66
N ILE A 69 1.90 -11.64 -18.45
CA ILE A 69 1.20 -11.22 -17.23
C ILE A 69 0.92 -9.72 -17.28
N SER A 70 1.93 -8.90 -17.61
CA SER A 70 1.81 -7.45 -17.78
C SER A 70 0.77 -7.08 -18.84
N ALA A 71 0.86 -7.71 -20.01
CA ALA A 71 -0.08 -7.47 -21.10
C ALA A 71 -1.54 -7.83 -20.72
N LYS A 72 -1.76 -8.99 -20.07
CA LYS A 72 -3.08 -9.39 -19.57
C LYS A 72 -3.60 -8.48 -18.46
N ALA A 73 -2.71 -7.89 -17.68
CA ALA A 73 -3.03 -6.90 -16.65
C ALA A 73 -3.40 -5.52 -17.25
N GLY A 74 -3.14 -5.31 -18.54
CA GLY A 74 -3.44 -4.06 -19.25
C GLY A 74 -2.31 -3.03 -19.16
N VAL A 75 -1.11 -3.43 -18.75
CA VAL A 75 0.06 -2.55 -18.73
C VAL A 75 0.42 -2.18 -20.18
N PRO A 76 0.53 -0.88 -20.52
CA PRO A 76 0.96 -0.47 -21.86
C PRO A 76 2.40 -0.90 -22.13
N ALA A 77 2.65 -1.56 -23.27
CA ALA A 77 3.94 -2.16 -23.59
C ALA A 77 5.11 -1.15 -23.60
N ASP A 78 4.84 0.11 -23.95
CA ASP A 78 5.83 1.20 -23.97
C ASP A 78 6.10 1.80 -22.57
N LEU A 79 5.31 1.42 -21.57
CA LEU A 79 5.42 1.87 -20.17
C LEU A 79 5.77 0.75 -19.19
N GLU A 80 6.06 -0.46 -19.66
CA GLU A 80 6.41 -1.58 -18.80
C GLU A 80 7.63 -1.30 -17.92
N GLY A 81 7.54 -1.73 -16.67
CA GLY A 81 8.63 -1.78 -15.71
C GLY A 81 9.31 -3.15 -15.66
N CYS A 82 9.95 -3.47 -14.55
CA CYS A 82 10.69 -4.72 -14.36
C CYS A 82 9.90 -5.83 -13.65
N HIS A 83 8.70 -5.56 -13.19
CA HIS A 83 7.78 -6.48 -12.53
C HIS A 83 6.35 -5.97 -12.61
N THR A 84 5.40 -6.88 -12.36
CA THR A 84 3.97 -6.55 -12.27
C THR A 84 3.43 -7.03 -10.93
N MET A 85 2.93 -6.11 -10.12
CA MET A 85 2.34 -6.39 -8.81
C MET A 85 0.83 -6.19 -8.85
N PHE A 86 0.11 -7.11 -8.18
CA PHE A 86 -1.33 -7.01 -7.95
C PHE A 86 -1.57 -6.73 -6.47
N VAL A 87 -2.30 -5.68 -6.18
CA VAL A 87 -2.60 -5.21 -4.82
C VAL A 87 -4.00 -4.62 -4.76
N ASP A 88 -4.86 -5.17 -3.92
CA ASP A 88 -6.22 -4.66 -3.63
C ASP A 88 -7.04 -4.26 -4.90
N GLY A 89 -6.95 -5.10 -5.95
CA GLY A 89 -7.65 -4.92 -7.22
C GLY A 89 -6.95 -4.03 -8.24
N TYR A 90 -5.84 -3.40 -7.88
CA TYR A 90 -5.00 -2.60 -8.77
C TYR A 90 -3.77 -3.35 -9.27
N VAL A 91 -3.24 -2.87 -10.38
CA VAL A 91 -1.94 -3.26 -10.92
C VAL A 91 -0.94 -2.14 -10.63
N VAL A 92 0.22 -2.51 -10.09
CA VAL A 92 1.37 -1.61 -9.93
C VAL A 92 2.53 -2.23 -10.70
N ASP A 93 2.97 -1.56 -11.76
CA ASP A 93 4.03 -2.05 -12.62
C ASP A 93 5.29 -1.17 -12.48
N GLY A 94 6.46 -1.81 -12.38
CA GLY A 94 7.72 -1.11 -12.14
C GLY A 94 7.88 -0.59 -10.70
N LEU A 95 8.95 0.15 -10.49
CA LEU A 95 9.46 0.56 -9.16
C LEU A 95 8.74 1.82 -8.62
N VAL A 96 7.42 1.78 -8.56
CA VAL A 96 6.58 2.91 -8.13
C VAL A 96 6.83 3.22 -6.64
N PRO A 97 7.11 4.48 -6.26
CA PRO A 97 7.29 4.87 -4.86
C PRO A 97 6.08 4.50 -3.98
N VAL A 98 6.34 4.05 -2.76
CA VAL A 98 5.29 3.53 -1.86
C VAL A 98 4.24 4.57 -1.50
N GLU A 99 4.60 5.84 -1.46
CA GLU A 99 3.68 6.95 -1.21
C GLU A 99 2.61 7.01 -2.30
N ILE A 100 3.02 6.81 -3.56
CA ILE A 100 2.10 6.79 -4.72
C ILE A 100 1.24 5.52 -4.69
N VAL A 101 1.82 4.37 -4.32
CA VAL A 101 1.04 3.13 -4.14
C VAL A 101 -0.01 3.31 -3.04
N LYS A 102 0.36 3.87 -1.87
CA LYS A 102 -0.58 4.14 -0.79
C LYS A 102 -1.65 5.16 -1.19
N GLN A 103 -1.28 6.21 -1.92
CA GLN A 103 -2.22 7.18 -2.47
C GLN A 103 -3.27 6.50 -3.37
N LEU A 104 -2.83 5.64 -4.30
CA LEU A 104 -3.71 4.83 -5.16
C LEU A 104 -4.73 4.02 -4.35
N LEU A 105 -4.27 3.35 -3.29
CA LEU A 105 -5.13 2.51 -2.44
C LEU A 105 -6.12 3.33 -1.60
N ILE A 106 -5.79 4.57 -1.25
CA ILE A 106 -6.66 5.48 -0.50
C ILE A 106 -7.69 6.13 -1.42
N GLU A 107 -7.26 6.67 -2.56
CA GLU A 107 -8.11 7.42 -3.49
C GLU A 107 -9.07 6.52 -4.28
N ARG A 108 -8.67 5.27 -4.52
CA ARG A 108 -9.45 4.26 -5.25
C ARG A 108 -10.02 4.75 -6.58
N PRO A 109 -9.19 5.37 -7.45
CA PRO A 109 -9.67 5.88 -8.73
C PRO A 109 -10.15 4.74 -9.65
N ALA A 110 -11.04 5.08 -10.61
CA ALA A 110 -11.56 4.11 -11.59
C ALA A 110 -10.54 3.84 -12.72
N ILE A 111 -9.38 3.27 -12.38
CA ILE A 111 -8.29 2.88 -13.29
C ILE A 111 -7.92 1.42 -13.10
N ALA A 112 -7.18 0.83 -14.03
CA ALA A 112 -6.66 -0.54 -13.87
C ALA A 112 -5.41 -0.57 -12.98
N GLY A 113 -4.59 0.45 -13.05
CA GLY A 113 -3.35 0.53 -12.29
C GLY A 113 -2.47 1.69 -12.64
N VAL A 114 -1.27 1.67 -12.09
CA VAL A 114 -0.22 2.65 -12.31
C VAL A 114 1.08 1.97 -12.72
N THR A 115 1.91 2.69 -13.48
CA THR A 115 3.21 2.18 -13.92
C THR A 115 4.30 3.25 -13.85
N LEU A 116 5.50 2.85 -13.44
CA LEU A 116 6.74 3.61 -13.59
C LEU A 116 7.60 2.93 -14.65
N LYS A 117 7.70 3.55 -15.81
CA LYS A 117 8.41 3.03 -16.98
C LYS A 117 9.87 2.67 -16.67
N GLY A 118 10.27 1.48 -17.04
CA GLY A 118 11.65 1.01 -16.98
C GLY A 118 12.18 0.84 -15.55
N MET A 119 13.46 1.20 -15.37
CA MET A 119 14.17 1.07 -14.09
C MET A 119 15.02 2.34 -13.84
N PRO A 120 14.39 3.47 -13.54
CA PRO A 120 15.13 4.72 -13.37
C PRO A 120 16.04 4.66 -12.15
N THR A 121 17.26 5.20 -12.30
CA THR A 121 18.26 5.28 -11.22
C THR A 121 17.69 6.02 -10.01
N GLY A 122 17.91 5.48 -8.81
CA GLY A 122 17.41 6.02 -7.57
C GLY A 122 15.94 5.72 -7.27
N ALA A 123 15.23 4.97 -8.14
CA ALA A 123 13.91 4.44 -7.81
C ALA A 123 14.02 3.38 -6.69
N PRO A 124 12.93 3.14 -5.92
CA PRO A 124 12.94 2.12 -4.87
C PRO A 124 13.38 0.75 -5.40
N GLY A 125 14.41 0.15 -4.80
CA GLY A 125 15.02 -1.09 -5.26
C GLY A 125 16.16 -0.91 -6.29
N MET A 126 16.32 0.28 -6.85
CA MET A 126 17.47 0.64 -7.68
C MET A 126 18.50 1.44 -6.87
N GLY A 127 19.76 1.13 -7.09
CA GLY A 127 20.86 1.93 -6.52
C GLY A 127 21.05 3.27 -7.21
N GLY A 128 21.93 4.10 -6.64
CA GLY A 128 22.33 5.39 -7.17
C GLY A 128 21.45 6.56 -6.73
N ALA A 129 21.88 7.77 -7.08
CA ALA A 129 21.14 8.99 -6.81
C ALA A 129 20.02 9.19 -7.82
N LYS A 130 18.89 9.71 -7.37
CA LYS A 130 17.78 10.10 -8.23
C LYS A 130 18.26 11.19 -9.21
N SER A 131 18.12 10.95 -10.52
CA SER A 131 18.61 11.82 -11.57
C SER A 131 17.52 12.69 -12.24
N GLY A 132 16.27 12.51 -11.86
CA GLY A 132 15.13 13.26 -12.39
C GLY A 132 13.82 12.85 -11.70
N PRO A 133 12.70 13.46 -12.09
CA PRO A 133 11.40 13.10 -11.54
C PRO A 133 10.97 11.70 -11.97
N PHE A 134 10.34 10.98 -11.06
CA PHE A 134 9.64 9.74 -11.36
C PHE A 134 8.24 10.08 -11.85
N VAL A 135 8.00 9.90 -13.14
CA VAL A 135 6.68 10.13 -13.75
C VAL A 135 5.92 8.80 -13.74
N VAL A 136 4.88 8.71 -12.92
CA VAL A 136 4.03 7.55 -12.81
C VAL A 136 2.76 7.77 -13.63
N TYR A 137 2.42 6.80 -14.47
CA TYR A 137 1.27 6.87 -15.36
C TYR A 137 0.15 5.98 -14.86
N ALA A 138 -1.09 6.47 -14.93
CA ALA A 138 -2.28 5.66 -14.79
C ALA A 138 -2.68 5.06 -16.14
N PHE A 139 -3.19 3.81 -16.11
CA PHE A 139 -3.72 3.13 -17.29
C PHE A 139 -5.05 2.44 -16.98
N THR A 140 -5.82 2.17 -18.03
CA THR A 140 -7.13 1.54 -17.97
C THR A 140 -7.16 0.29 -18.87
N LYS A 141 -8.07 -0.64 -18.61
CA LYS A 141 -8.20 -1.87 -19.42
C LYS A 141 -8.90 -1.65 -20.76
N ASP A 142 -9.54 -0.51 -20.96
CA ASP A 142 -10.29 -0.17 -22.17
C ASP A 142 -9.44 0.44 -23.30
N GLY A 143 -8.11 0.42 -23.12
CA GLY A 143 -7.16 0.87 -24.15
C GLY A 143 -7.07 2.39 -24.32
N LYS A 144 -7.62 3.17 -23.40
CA LYS A 144 -7.40 4.62 -23.39
C LYS A 144 -5.92 4.95 -23.19
N ALA A 145 -5.49 6.06 -23.78
CA ALA A 145 -4.12 6.54 -23.63
C ALA A 145 -3.79 6.74 -22.13
N PRO A 146 -2.62 6.26 -21.67
CA PRO A 146 -2.18 6.49 -20.30
C PRO A 146 -2.05 7.98 -19.99
N VAL A 147 -2.34 8.37 -18.76
CA VAL A 147 -2.22 9.75 -18.28
C VAL A 147 -1.26 9.81 -17.10
N VAL A 148 -0.61 10.96 -16.90
CA VAL A 148 0.24 11.15 -15.72
C VAL A 148 -0.66 11.09 -14.47
N TYR A 149 -0.34 10.16 -13.56
CA TYR A 149 -1.02 10.00 -12.27
C TYR A 149 -0.33 10.81 -11.18
N ALA A 150 0.99 10.71 -11.11
CA ALA A 150 1.80 11.43 -10.14
C ALA A 150 3.21 11.68 -10.67
N THR A 151 3.87 12.69 -10.11
CA THR A 151 5.29 12.99 -10.36
C THR A 151 5.95 13.21 -9.00
N GLN A 152 7.05 12.51 -8.75
CA GLN A 152 7.80 12.62 -7.51
C GLN A 152 9.26 12.98 -7.78
#